data_dcf7f02dda6a501ea71eb6e7207fd776
#
_entry.id   dcf7f02dda6a501ea71eb6e7207fd776
#
_cell.length_a   1.000
_cell.length_b   1.000
_cell.length_c   1.000
_cell.angle_alpha   90.00
_cell.angle_beta   90.00
_cell.angle_gamma   90.00
#
_symmetry.space_group_name_H-M   'P 1'
#
loop_
_entity.id
_entity.type
_entity.pdbx_description
1 polymer ?
#
loop_
_entity_poly.entity_id
_entity_poly.type
_entity_poly.pdbx_seq_one_letter_code
_entity_poly.pdbx_strand_id
1 'polypeptide(L)'
;MKFRRITEADRGRNKTMSNRPVRTASDRKKIRRERYDKSIGKWIPRYAIFSVIFCFVFNSLIYSGTQFLMRNAKHYDLTLWIDRQIPYEPDWIWIYLGCFAFWAINYVLITGLGKEEWYRFAVGDYLSRIICGVFFVILPTTNIRPSEVGTGLSGVLMSFMQGIDAPTNLFPS
;
A
#
# COMPACT_ATOMS: atom_id res chain seq x y z
N MET A 1 14.79 -60.01 -29.90
CA MET A 1 14.42 -59.24 -28.64
C MET A 1 15.65 -59.16 -27.78
N LYS A 2 16.27 -57.94 -27.64
CA LYS A 2 17.44 -57.73 -26.77
C LYS A 2 16.95 -57.28 -25.39
N PHE A 3 17.04 -58.14 -24.39
CA PHE A 3 16.83 -57.76 -22.99
C PHE A 3 17.98 -56.85 -22.52
N ARG A 4 17.66 -55.58 -22.21
CA ARG A 4 18.60 -54.61 -21.64
C ARG A 4 18.85 -54.98 -20.19
N ARG A 5 20.06 -55.48 -19.85
CA ARG A 5 20.46 -55.73 -18.46
C ARG A 5 20.48 -54.38 -17.70
N ILE A 6 19.66 -54.29 -16.69
CA ILE A 6 19.67 -53.16 -15.74
C ILE A 6 20.98 -53.26 -14.95
N THR A 7 21.85 -52.29 -15.08
CA THR A 7 23.15 -52.26 -14.37
C THR A 7 22.95 -51.85 -12.93
N GLU A 8 23.88 -52.28 -12.04
CA GLU A 8 23.85 -51.92 -10.61
C GLU A 8 23.85 -50.40 -10.38
N ALA A 9 24.42 -49.63 -11.29
CA ALA A 9 24.39 -48.17 -11.28
C ALA A 9 22.96 -47.62 -11.42
N ASP A 10 22.07 -48.25 -12.17
CA ASP A 10 20.66 -47.88 -12.29
C ASP A 10 19.85 -48.24 -11.04
N ARG A 11 20.22 -49.29 -10.35
CA ARG A 11 19.62 -49.67 -9.04
C ARG A 11 20.03 -48.70 -7.95
N GLY A 12 21.29 -48.25 -7.94
CA GLY A 12 21.77 -47.24 -6.97
C GLY A 12 21.08 -45.87 -7.15
N ARG A 13 20.87 -45.44 -8.40
CA ARG A 13 20.21 -44.19 -8.74
C ARG A 13 18.73 -44.18 -8.35
N ASN A 14 18.05 -45.31 -8.50
CA ASN A 14 16.64 -45.45 -8.12
C ASN A 14 16.44 -45.52 -6.59
N LYS A 15 17.42 -46.06 -5.82
CA LYS A 15 17.38 -46.05 -4.36
C LYS A 15 17.58 -44.67 -3.77
N THR A 16 18.42 -43.82 -4.37
CA THR A 16 18.65 -42.45 -3.91
C THR A 16 17.49 -41.50 -4.21
N MET A 17 16.69 -41.76 -5.27
CA MET A 17 15.47 -41.01 -5.55
C MET A 17 14.28 -41.35 -4.62
N SER A 18 14.23 -42.60 -4.11
CA SER A 18 13.15 -43.09 -3.23
C SER A 18 13.25 -42.58 -1.79
N ASN A 19 14.38 -42.03 -1.35
CA ASN A 19 14.60 -41.58 0.04
C ASN A 19 14.45 -40.08 0.26
N ARG A 20 13.83 -39.32 -0.66
CA ARG A 20 13.46 -37.95 -0.35
C ARG A 20 12.24 -37.97 0.55
N PRO A 21 12.35 -37.45 1.80
CA PRO A 21 11.21 -37.43 2.70
C PRO A 21 10.07 -36.66 2.03
N VAL A 22 8.91 -37.28 1.94
CA VAL A 22 7.68 -36.64 1.43
C VAL A 22 7.38 -35.48 2.35
N ARG A 23 7.65 -34.26 1.89
CA ARG A 23 7.42 -33.03 2.67
C ARG A 23 5.93 -32.90 2.93
N THR A 24 5.55 -32.99 4.19
CA THR A 24 4.17 -32.80 4.64
C THR A 24 3.71 -31.37 4.41
N ALA A 25 2.40 -31.13 4.41
CA ALA A 25 1.84 -29.77 4.35
C ALA A 25 2.36 -28.90 5.51
N SER A 26 2.60 -29.51 6.68
CA SER A 26 3.20 -28.89 7.86
C SER A 26 4.63 -28.41 7.59
N ASP A 27 5.48 -29.27 6.98
CA ASP A 27 6.87 -28.93 6.66
C ASP A 27 6.95 -27.76 5.67
N ARG A 28 6.09 -27.78 4.64
CA ARG A 28 6.02 -26.68 3.66
C ARG A 28 5.62 -25.36 4.34
N LYS A 29 4.67 -25.41 5.29
CA LYS A 29 4.23 -24.23 6.04
C LYS A 29 5.35 -23.71 6.95
N LYS A 30 6.12 -24.59 7.60
CA LYS A 30 7.28 -24.24 8.44
C LYS A 30 8.38 -23.57 7.61
N ILE A 31 8.78 -24.16 6.49
CA ILE A 31 9.81 -23.61 5.59
C ILE A 31 9.40 -22.23 5.05
N ARG A 32 8.11 -22.08 4.67
CA ARG A 32 7.61 -20.78 4.19
C ARG A 32 7.64 -19.72 5.28
N ARG A 33 7.35 -20.10 6.53
CA ARG A 33 7.45 -19.22 7.70
C ARG A 33 8.88 -18.78 7.95
N GLU A 34 9.82 -19.71 7.95
CA GLU A 34 11.23 -19.42 8.18
C GLU A 34 11.83 -18.53 7.09
N ARG A 35 11.44 -18.75 5.82
CA ARG A 35 11.84 -17.87 4.70
C ARG A 35 11.30 -16.46 4.88
N TYR A 36 10.03 -16.32 5.23
CA TYR A 36 9.43 -15.02 5.48
C TYR A 36 10.18 -14.27 6.61
N ASP A 37 10.41 -14.92 7.76
CA ASP A 37 11.05 -14.30 8.91
C ASP A 37 12.49 -13.87 8.62
N LYS A 38 13.19 -14.60 7.75
CA LYS A 38 14.56 -14.27 7.32
C LYS A 38 14.64 -13.10 6.32
N SER A 39 13.59 -12.85 5.56
CA SER A 39 13.57 -11.81 4.51
C SER A 39 12.71 -10.62 4.90
N ILE A 40 11.43 -10.69 4.59
CA ILE A 40 10.46 -9.58 4.78
C ILE A 40 10.13 -9.39 6.26
N GLY A 41 10.12 -10.49 7.06
CA GLY A 41 9.80 -10.45 8.47
C GLY A 41 10.72 -9.60 9.34
N LYS A 42 11.91 -9.25 8.83
CA LYS A 42 12.81 -8.28 9.47
C LYS A 42 12.25 -6.86 9.43
N TRP A 43 11.53 -6.52 8.36
CA TRP A 43 10.97 -5.19 8.13
C TRP A 43 9.51 -5.12 8.55
N ILE A 44 8.73 -6.14 8.21
CA ILE A 44 7.30 -6.20 8.55
C ILE A 44 7.03 -7.51 9.31
N PRO A 45 6.96 -7.46 10.64
CA PRO A 45 6.63 -8.63 11.46
C PRO A 45 5.24 -9.19 11.09
N ARG A 46 5.05 -10.50 11.28
CA ARG A 46 3.78 -11.17 10.91
C ARG A 46 2.55 -10.60 11.59
N TYR A 47 2.69 -10.12 12.83
CA TYR A 47 1.58 -9.53 13.57
C TYR A 47 1.05 -8.25 12.92
N ALA A 48 1.93 -7.55 12.18
CA ALA A 48 1.58 -6.28 11.55
C ALA A 48 0.99 -6.43 10.15
N ILE A 49 1.21 -7.55 9.44
CA ILE A 49 0.82 -7.70 8.03
C ILE A 49 -0.65 -7.36 7.80
N PHE A 50 -1.55 -8.04 8.51
CA PHE A 50 -2.99 -7.83 8.33
C PHE A 50 -3.40 -6.43 8.74
N SER A 51 -2.82 -5.92 9.82
CA SER A 51 -3.13 -4.58 10.32
C SER A 51 -2.62 -3.49 9.36
N VAL A 52 -1.43 -3.63 8.77
CA VAL A 52 -0.93 -2.72 7.73
C VAL A 52 -1.86 -2.71 6.53
N ILE A 53 -2.20 -3.89 5.99
CA ILE A 53 -3.13 -4.01 4.86
C ILE A 53 -4.47 -3.37 5.22
N PHE A 54 -4.96 -3.62 6.43
CA PHE A 54 -6.23 -3.05 6.88
C PHE A 54 -6.17 -1.53 7.00
N CYS A 55 -5.07 -0.94 7.47
CA CYS A 55 -4.89 0.53 7.47
C CYS A 55 -5.03 1.12 6.07
N PHE A 56 -4.37 0.51 5.07
CA PHE A 56 -4.46 0.98 3.68
C PHE A 56 -5.88 0.82 3.10
N VAL A 57 -6.49 -0.34 3.28
CA VAL A 57 -7.85 -0.62 2.80
C VAL A 57 -8.86 0.31 3.48
N PHE A 58 -8.75 0.49 4.78
CA PHE A 58 -9.63 1.36 5.56
C PHE A 58 -9.50 2.83 5.14
N ASN A 59 -8.27 3.32 4.95
CA ASN A 59 -8.05 4.65 4.41
C ASN A 59 -8.72 4.82 3.04
N SER A 60 -8.51 3.86 2.13
CA SER A 60 -9.13 3.91 0.80
C SER A 60 -10.66 3.85 0.87
N LEU A 61 -11.23 3.05 1.78
CA LEU A 61 -12.68 2.97 1.97
C LEU A 61 -13.25 4.30 2.49
N ILE A 62 -12.63 4.92 3.47
CA ILE A 62 -13.08 6.22 4.00
C ILE A 62 -12.99 7.27 2.89
N TYR A 63 -11.86 7.38 2.20
CA TYR A 63 -11.64 8.39 1.18
C TYR A 63 -12.55 8.21 -0.03
N SER A 64 -12.53 7.04 -0.68
CA SER A 64 -13.36 6.76 -1.86
C SER A 64 -14.84 6.61 -1.51
N GLY A 65 -15.15 6.06 -0.33
CA GLY A 65 -16.53 5.93 0.13
C GLY A 65 -17.20 7.28 0.36
N THR A 66 -16.52 8.22 0.99
CA THR A 66 -17.03 9.59 1.19
C THR A 66 -17.13 10.36 -0.12
N GLN A 67 -16.17 10.20 -1.05
CA GLN A 67 -16.27 10.77 -2.39
C GLN A 67 -17.51 10.28 -3.13
N PHE A 68 -17.75 8.97 -3.10
CA PHE A 68 -18.93 8.38 -3.73
C PHE A 68 -20.23 8.88 -3.10
N LEU A 69 -20.28 8.93 -1.75
CA LEU A 69 -21.45 9.37 -1.00
C LEU A 69 -21.76 10.83 -1.27
N MET A 70 -20.73 11.68 -1.33
CA MET A 70 -20.86 13.13 -1.45
C MET A 70 -20.79 13.65 -2.90
N ARG A 71 -20.70 12.77 -3.91
CA ARG A 71 -20.53 13.16 -5.32
C ARG A 71 -21.57 14.15 -5.85
N ASN A 72 -22.79 14.12 -5.31
CA ASN A 72 -23.91 14.99 -5.70
C ASN A 72 -24.14 16.14 -4.70
N ALA A 73 -23.32 16.22 -3.64
CA ALA A 73 -23.42 17.29 -2.66
C ALA A 73 -22.80 18.58 -3.17
N LYS A 74 -23.21 19.70 -2.61
CA LYS A 74 -22.55 20.98 -2.88
C LYS A 74 -21.20 20.98 -2.19
N HIS A 75 -20.13 21.13 -2.97
CA HIS A 75 -18.77 21.23 -2.45
C HIS A 75 -18.39 22.68 -2.24
N TYR A 76 -17.65 22.94 -1.16
CA TYR A 76 -17.12 24.25 -0.84
C TYR A 76 -15.73 24.40 -1.45
N ASP A 77 -15.55 25.43 -2.27
CA ASP A 77 -14.25 25.76 -2.86
C ASP A 77 -13.34 26.35 -1.76
N LEU A 78 -12.23 25.67 -1.52
CA LEU A 78 -11.20 26.11 -0.55
C LEU A 78 -10.08 26.92 -1.20
N THR A 79 -10.17 27.23 -2.50
CA THR A 79 -9.15 28.00 -3.20
C THR A 79 -9.03 29.41 -2.63
N LEU A 80 -7.90 29.68 -1.99
CA LEU A 80 -7.59 31.00 -1.44
C LEU A 80 -7.10 31.95 -2.55
N TRP A 81 -7.16 33.25 -2.30
CA TRP A 81 -6.62 34.23 -3.22
C TRP A 81 -5.11 34.05 -3.47
N ILE A 82 -4.36 33.58 -2.43
CA ILE A 82 -2.94 33.31 -2.53
C ILE A 82 -2.64 32.11 -3.44
N ASP A 83 -3.50 31.10 -3.48
CA ASP A 83 -3.33 29.93 -4.35
C ASP A 83 -3.39 30.34 -5.83
N ARG A 84 -4.12 31.41 -6.14
CA ARG A 84 -4.20 31.95 -7.50
C ARG A 84 -2.96 32.76 -7.91
N GLN A 85 -2.12 33.14 -6.95
CA GLN A 85 -0.89 33.89 -7.20
C GLN A 85 0.33 32.99 -7.29
N ILE A 86 0.25 31.76 -6.75
CA ILE A 86 1.32 30.78 -6.82
C ILE A 86 1.33 30.19 -8.23
N PRO A 87 2.45 30.31 -8.97
CA PRO A 87 2.54 29.70 -10.30
C PRO A 87 2.44 28.17 -10.17
N TYR A 88 1.74 27.59 -11.14
CA TYR A 88 1.64 26.14 -11.21
C TYR A 88 2.94 25.56 -11.75
N GLU A 89 3.61 24.76 -10.94
CA GLU A 89 4.86 24.08 -11.28
C GLU A 89 4.68 22.57 -11.21
N PRO A 90 4.68 21.86 -12.35
CA PRO A 90 4.47 20.40 -12.40
C PRO A 90 5.51 19.62 -11.59
N ASP A 91 6.70 20.17 -11.37
CA ASP A 91 7.79 19.49 -10.67
C ASP A 91 7.52 19.27 -9.18
N TRP A 92 6.56 19.96 -8.58
CA TRP A 92 6.08 19.70 -7.24
C TRP A 92 5.53 18.28 -7.05
N ILE A 93 5.21 17.58 -8.16
CA ILE A 93 4.77 16.18 -8.12
C ILE A 93 5.80 15.27 -7.43
N TRP A 94 7.10 15.57 -7.56
CA TRP A 94 8.14 14.77 -6.92
C TRP A 94 8.12 14.88 -5.40
N ILE A 95 7.83 16.05 -4.86
CA ILE A 95 7.66 16.25 -3.41
C ILE A 95 6.41 15.52 -2.95
N TYR A 96 5.33 15.63 -3.70
CA TYR A 96 4.08 14.94 -3.41
C TYR A 96 4.25 13.41 -3.36
N LEU A 97 4.89 12.82 -4.37
CA LEU A 97 5.23 11.39 -4.38
C LEU A 97 6.21 11.01 -3.26
N GLY A 98 7.14 11.90 -2.95
CA GLY A 98 8.06 11.75 -1.81
C GLY A 98 7.31 11.64 -0.48
N CYS A 99 6.24 12.41 -0.27
CA CYS A 99 5.39 12.30 0.92
C CYS A 99 4.71 10.93 1.03
N PHE A 100 4.22 10.35 -0.07
CA PHE A 100 3.68 8.99 -0.06
C PHE A 100 4.73 7.94 0.29
N ALA A 101 5.93 8.05 -0.30
CA ALA A 101 7.03 7.16 0.02
C ALA A 101 7.43 7.28 1.50
N PHE A 102 7.55 8.51 2.01
CA PHE A 102 7.84 8.79 3.42
C PHE A 102 6.78 8.18 4.33
N TRP A 103 5.51 8.35 4.01
CA TRP A 103 4.40 7.77 4.76
C TRP A 103 4.49 6.23 4.79
N ALA A 104 4.66 5.57 3.63
CA ALA A 104 4.80 4.12 3.56
C ALA A 104 6.01 3.60 4.36
N ILE A 105 7.15 4.30 4.29
CA ILE A 105 8.36 3.97 5.07
C ILE A 105 8.06 4.06 6.58
N ASN A 106 7.36 5.09 7.04
CA ASN A 106 7.01 5.23 8.45
C ASN A 106 6.15 4.08 8.96
N TYR A 107 5.18 3.60 8.17
CA TYR A 107 4.41 2.40 8.56
C TYR A 107 5.32 1.20 8.78
N VAL A 108 6.27 0.97 7.87
CA VAL A 108 7.24 -0.13 8.01
C VAL A 108 8.10 0.04 9.25
N LEU A 109 8.65 1.24 9.49
CA LEU A 109 9.50 1.53 10.64
C LEU A 109 8.76 1.31 11.96
N ILE A 110 7.51 1.79 12.07
CA ILE A 110 6.71 1.65 13.27
C ILE A 110 6.39 0.18 13.56
N THR A 111 6.18 -0.66 12.53
CA THR A 111 6.02 -2.11 12.75
C THR A 111 7.23 -2.75 13.41
N GLY A 112 8.42 -2.19 13.20
CA GLY A 112 9.68 -2.65 13.80
C GLY A 112 9.86 -2.28 15.27
N LEU A 113 9.14 -1.29 15.80
CA LEU A 113 9.24 -0.85 17.20
C LEU A 113 8.68 -1.87 18.20
N GLY A 114 7.75 -2.72 17.78
CA GLY A 114 7.13 -3.73 18.60
C GLY A 114 5.62 -3.81 18.41
N LYS A 115 5.04 -4.91 18.91
CA LYS A 115 3.62 -5.20 18.70
C LYS A 115 2.72 -4.18 19.37
N GLU A 116 3.05 -3.74 20.58
CA GLU A 116 2.23 -2.82 21.37
C GLU A 116 2.23 -1.43 20.73
N GLU A 117 3.40 -0.90 20.39
CA GLU A 117 3.56 0.40 19.75
C GLU A 117 2.88 0.45 18.38
N TRP A 118 3.00 -0.63 17.62
CA TRP A 118 2.30 -0.75 16.35
C TRP A 118 0.77 -0.68 16.52
N TYR A 119 0.19 -1.40 17.49
CA TYR A 119 -1.27 -1.36 17.67
C TYR A 119 -1.77 -0.03 18.23
N ARG A 120 -1.00 0.64 19.09
CA ARG A 120 -1.31 2.01 19.52
C ARG A 120 -1.36 2.98 18.34
N PHE A 121 -0.34 2.91 17.47
CA PHE A 121 -0.31 3.69 16.25
C PHE A 121 -1.50 3.36 15.34
N ALA A 122 -1.78 2.10 15.08
CA ALA A 122 -2.88 1.67 14.19
C ALA A 122 -4.25 2.15 14.69
N VAL A 123 -4.50 2.11 16.02
CA VAL A 123 -5.73 2.66 16.61
C VAL A 123 -5.81 4.18 16.38
N GLY A 124 -4.72 4.89 16.60
CA GLY A 124 -4.65 6.33 16.33
C GLY A 124 -4.92 6.66 14.85
N ASP A 125 -4.35 5.88 13.94
CA ASP A 125 -4.57 6.02 12.50
C ASP A 125 -6.05 5.78 12.13
N TYR A 126 -6.68 4.72 12.63
CA TYR A 126 -8.11 4.47 12.40
C TYR A 126 -8.99 5.58 12.92
N LEU A 127 -8.73 6.07 14.13
CA LEU A 127 -9.49 7.18 14.71
C LEU A 127 -9.34 8.45 13.88
N SER A 128 -8.11 8.77 13.45
CA SER A 128 -7.88 9.93 12.58
C SER A 128 -8.64 9.82 11.26
N ARG A 129 -8.67 8.63 10.62
CA ARG A 129 -9.42 8.40 9.38
C ARG A 129 -10.92 8.52 9.56
N ILE A 130 -11.46 8.02 10.68
CA ILE A 130 -12.89 8.20 11.01
C ILE A 130 -13.21 9.68 11.17
N ILE A 131 -12.38 10.43 11.89
CA ILE A 131 -12.57 11.88 12.07
C ILE A 131 -12.52 12.58 10.71
N CYS A 132 -11.52 12.29 9.87
CA CYS A 132 -11.45 12.83 8.51
C CYS A 132 -12.72 12.49 7.71
N GLY A 133 -13.19 11.24 7.76
CA GLY A 133 -14.41 10.82 7.08
C GLY A 133 -15.66 11.60 7.52
N VAL A 134 -15.78 11.89 8.82
CA VAL A 134 -16.86 12.74 9.35
C VAL A 134 -16.78 14.14 8.76
N PHE A 135 -15.56 14.73 8.72
CA PHE A 135 -15.37 16.05 8.11
C PHE A 135 -15.67 16.06 6.62
N PHE A 136 -15.27 15.03 5.87
CA PHE A 136 -15.58 14.92 4.44
C PHE A 136 -17.09 14.90 4.15
N VAL A 137 -17.88 14.33 5.07
CA VAL A 137 -19.34 14.31 4.94
C VAL A 137 -19.98 15.63 5.36
N ILE A 138 -19.53 16.22 6.48
CA ILE A 138 -20.11 17.46 7.00
C ILE A 138 -19.70 18.66 6.16
N LEU A 139 -18.44 18.68 5.70
CA LEU A 139 -17.84 19.78 4.95
C LEU A 139 -17.19 19.23 3.68
N PRO A 140 -17.98 18.86 2.66
CA PRO A 140 -17.42 18.41 1.39
C PRO A 140 -16.70 19.55 0.69
N THR A 141 -15.40 19.40 0.48
CA THR A 141 -14.52 20.44 -0.03
C THR A 141 -13.98 20.11 -1.41
N THR A 142 -13.68 21.13 -2.20
CA THR A 142 -13.07 21.02 -3.52
C THR A 142 -12.09 22.16 -3.76
N ASN A 143 -11.27 22.05 -4.79
CA ASN A 143 -10.42 23.13 -5.30
C ASN A 143 -10.48 23.19 -6.83
N ILE A 144 -10.03 24.31 -7.36
CA ILE A 144 -9.85 24.47 -8.81
C ILE A 144 -8.49 23.91 -9.18
N ARG A 145 -8.50 22.87 -10.02
CA ARG A 145 -7.26 22.30 -10.57
C ARG A 145 -6.88 22.96 -11.87
N PRO A 146 -5.58 23.20 -12.12
CA PRO A 146 -5.11 23.67 -13.42
C PRO A 146 -5.49 22.70 -14.53
N SER A 147 -5.94 23.21 -15.67
CA SER A 147 -6.25 22.43 -16.86
C SER A 147 -4.99 21.94 -17.58
N GLU A 148 -3.90 22.71 -17.46
CA GLU A 148 -2.61 22.38 -18.05
C GLU A 148 -1.74 21.67 -17.01
N VAL A 149 -1.35 20.44 -17.31
CA VAL A 149 -0.56 19.60 -16.39
C VAL A 149 0.94 19.66 -16.67
N GLY A 150 1.37 20.51 -17.61
CA GLY A 150 2.78 20.62 -18.00
C GLY A 150 3.22 19.56 -18.99
N THR A 151 4.50 19.59 -19.35
CA THR A 151 5.14 18.68 -20.31
C THR A 151 6.19 17.81 -19.64
N GLY A 152 6.68 16.79 -20.36
CA GLY A 152 7.72 15.89 -19.83
C GLY A 152 7.21 14.88 -18.79
N LEU A 153 8.16 14.31 -18.03
CA LEU A 153 7.86 13.24 -17.06
C LEU A 153 6.98 13.74 -15.91
N SER A 154 7.25 14.94 -15.42
CA SER A 154 6.45 15.56 -14.34
C SER A 154 5.00 15.78 -14.76
N GLY A 155 4.77 16.24 -16.00
CA GLY A 155 3.42 16.40 -16.56
C GLY A 155 2.67 15.09 -16.70
N VAL A 156 3.34 14.02 -17.14
CA VAL A 156 2.75 12.68 -17.24
C VAL A 156 2.35 12.15 -15.86
N LEU A 157 3.24 12.29 -14.87
CA LEU A 157 2.97 11.87 -13.49
C LEU A 157 1.83 12.69 -12.88
N MET A 158 1.79 13.99 -13.13
CA MET A 158 0.71 14.86 -12.66
C MET A 158 -0.63 14.47 -13.27
N SER A 159 -0.68 14.23 -14.58
CA SER A 159 -1.89 13.73 -15.27
C SER A 159 -2.38 12.42 -14.69
N PHE A 160 -1.45 11.50 -14.44
CA PHE A 160 -1.76 10.19 -13.84
C PHE A 160 -2.35 10.35 -12.45
N MET A 161 -1.72 11.17 -11.59
CA MET A 161 -2.20 11.44 -10.24
C MET A 161 -3.55 12.13 -10.23
N GLN A 162 -3.77 13.13 -11.09
CA GLN A 162 -5.07 13.80 -11.22
C GLN A 162 -6.18 12.88 -11.75
N GLY A 163 -5.82 11.84 -12.51
CA GLY A 163 -6.77 10.82 -12.98
C GLY A 163 -7.20 9.84 -11.87
N ILE A 164 -6.35 9.60 -10.90
CA ILE A 164 -6.65 8.69 -9.76
C ILE A 164 -7.30 9.45 -8.62
N ASP A 165 -6.81 10.65 -8.33
CA ASP A 165 -7.22 11.46 -7.19
C ASP A 165 -8.29 12.49 -7.62
N ALA A 166 -9.46 12.42 -7.00
CA ALA A 166 -10.52 13.38 -7.29
C ALA A 166 -10.22 14.75 -6.62
N PRO A 167 -10.70 15.87 -7.17
CA PRO A 167 -10.51 17.21 -6.59
C PRO A 167 -11.43 17.48 -5.38
N THR A 168 -11.66 16.48 -4.55
CA THR A 168 -12.57 16.51 -3.39
C THR A 168 -11.91 15.94 -2.16
N ASN A 169 -12.53 16.12 -1.00
CA ASN A 169 -12.01 15.64 0.29
C ASN A 169 -10.64 16.26 0.66
N LEU A 170 -10.51 17.57 0.46
CA LEU A 170 -9.24 18.27 0.68
C LEU A 170 -8.97 18.63 2.14
N PHE A 171 -10.02 18.77 2.94
CA PHE A 171 -9.90 19.11 4.36
C PHE A 171 -10.62 18.06 5.21
N PRO A 172 -9.99 17.55 6.27
CA PRO A 172 -8.68 17.87 6.87
C PRO A 172 -7.56 16.89 6.46
N SER A 173 -7.43 16.50 5.21
CA SER A 173 -6.42 15.54 4.73
C SER A 173 -5.04 16.15 4.56
#